data_2f6f3c5e459671e13aa5a05fbb9f5891
#
_entry.id   2f6f3c5e459671e13aa5a05fbb9f5891
#
_cell.length_a   1.000
_cell.length_b   1.000
_cell.length_c   1.000
_cell.angle_alpha   90.00
_cell.angle_beta   90.00
_cell.angle_gamma   90.00
#
_symmetry.space_group_name_H-M   'P 1'
#
loop_
_entity.id
_entity.type
_entity.pdbx_description
1 polymer ?
#
loop_
_entity_poly.entity_id
_entity_poly.type
_entity_poly.pdbx_seq_one_letter_code
_entity_poly.pdbx_strand_id
1 'polypeptide(L)'
;MKKVWKKSALAALTLGFAATMLAACGDKEDAGNAEEFKGKITIWDGPRWPDADDNKFHWLEDKIKEYEEAHEGIEIELVQVPWAEMGDKLGVAIAGKAWPDIAPVDISGSAVSIDHIEQGVIESLDPYFDKEAKKDFYDNALEAYTYDGKLYGIPNSITLHTMLLNLDLFEEAGVEPPKDGKWTYEEFLEAAKKLTFDRDGDGKTDVYGFSTYIMPGYYEAWPFFYKNGGSPLNEDMTEFTFDSPEAVKAIQDLADLKLKHNAAPETLGGNDVGGTFQAWANEEQRTVAMEPWATWAIGAAQGKYPTNFMVAEYPSGDKDAATIGGVGGWVMMHQEDVNKKAAVADFMKFISTAEEQYHMAQNYGIFPARISASEMDPFKDNPEMTRAMEMSDQVVMLPRHPEWRKIDEAIQNELQLVFNGEKTAEQAMADAKKAVDQILE
;
A
#
# COMPACT_ATOMS: atom_id res chain seq x y z
N MET A 1 54.68 -58.79 36.84
CA MET A 1 54.81 -59.26 38.24
C MET A 1 54.11 -58.28 39.17
N LYS A 2 53.08 -58.79 39.83
CA LYS A 2 52.66 -58.57 41.22
C LYS A 2 52.49 -57.18 41.70
N LYS A 3 51.23 -56.76 41.97
CA LYS A 3 50.56 -56.76 43.28
C LYS A 3 50.93 -55.51 44.12
N VAL A 4 50.15 -54.79 44.88
CA VAL A 4 48.87 -55.07 45.60
C VAL A 4 48.48 -53.72 46.29
N TRP A 5 47.21 -53.33 46.31
CA TRP A 5 46.36 -52.81 47.37
C TRP A 5 46.96 -51.87 48.46
N LYS A 6 46.35 -50.75 48.74
CA LYS A 6 45.44 -50.60 49.90
C LYS A 6 44.76 -49.26 50.01
N LYS A 7 43.52 -49.35 50.37
CA LYS A 7 42.48 -48.44 50.82
C LYS A 7 42.94 -47.50 51.96
N SER A 8 42.38 -46.28 52.02
CA SER A 8 41.52 -45.73 53.11
C SER A 8 41.50 -44.24 53.06
N ALA A 9 40.37 -43.69 52.92
CA ALA A 9 39.43 -43.01 53.80
C ALA A 9 39.53 -41.48 53.86
N LEU A 10 38.47 -40.87 53.45
CA LEU A 10 37.69 -39.75 54.02
C LEU A 10 38.41 -38.57 54.63
N ALA A 11 38.26 -37.41 54.06
CA ALA A 11 37.83 -36.19 54.74
C ALA A 11 37.23 -35.21 53.76
N ALA A 12 36.01 -34.81 53.98
CA ALA A 12 35.26 -33.80 53.27
C ALA A 12 35.81 -32.44 53.52
N LEU A 13 36.00 -31.62 52.45
CA LEU A 13 36.03 -30.16 52.57
C LEU A 13 35.20 -29.61 51.42
N THR A 14 34.00 -29.20 51.76
CA THR A 14 33.14 -28.34 50.98
C THR A 14 33.76 -26.98 50.82
N LEU A 15 34.25 -26.62 49.63
CA LEU A 15 34.44 -25.24 49.21
C LEU A 15 33.44 -24.93 48.10
N GLY A 16 32.48 -24.12 48.47
CA GLY A 16 31.47 -23.61 47.54
C GLY A 16 32.13 -22.75 46.45
N PHE A 17 32.00 -23.19 45.21
CA PHE A 17 32.17 -22.34 44.04
C PHE A 17 30.80 -21.76 43.79
N ALA A 18 30.59 -20.53 44.26
CA ALA A 18 29.50 -19.70 43.79
C ALA A 18 29.81 -19.30 42.33
N ALA A 19 29.32 -20.09 41.39
CA ALA A 19 29.21 -19.68 40.01
C ALA A 19 28.12 -18.58 39.94
N THR A 20 28.56 -17.33 39.96
CA THR A 20 27.72 -16.23 39.52
C THR A 20 27.43 -16.43 38.03
N MET A 21 26.29 -17.05 37.74
CA MET A 21 25.63 -16.90 36.45
C MET A 21 25.25 -15.41 36.36
N LEU A 22 26.02 -14.65 35.61
CA LEU A 22 25.53 -13.43 35.00
C LEU A 22 24.45 -13.90 34.02
N ALA A 23 23.22 -13.92 34.50
CA ALA A 23 22.06 -13.89 33.61
C ALA A 23 22.17 -12.54 32.88
N ALA A 24 22.51 -12.60 31.61
CA ALA A 24 22.18 -11.54 30.68
C ALA A 24 20.65 -11.52 30.60
N CYS A 25 20.02 -10.78 31.50
CA CYS A 25 18.64 -10.34 31.31
C CYS A 25 18.70 -9.30 30.19
N GLY A 26 18.60 -9.74 28.93
CA GLY A 26 17.90 -8.93 27.97
C GLY A 26 16.43 -8.95 28.43
N ASP A 27 15.88 -7.78 28.63
CA ASP A 27 14.45 -7.62 28.89
C ASP A 27 13.68 -8.31 27.76
N LYS A 28 13.21 -9.53 27.99
CA LYS A 28 12.17 -10.10 27.17
C LYS A 28 10.91 -9.35 27.59
N GLU A 29 10.40 -8.50 26.72
CA GLU A 29 9.06 -7.96 26.87
C GLU A 29 8.11 -9.13 27.15
N ASP A 30 7.26 -8.99 28.17
CA ASP A 30 6.29 -10.02 28.54
C ASP A 30 5.27 -10.13 27.38
N ALA A 31 5.27 -11.26 26.69
CA ALA A 31 4.37 -11.49 25.56
C ALA A 31 2.93 -11.78 26.00
N GLY A 32 2.65 -11.92 27.31
CA GLY A 32 1.34 -12.31 27.80
C GLY A 32 0.92 -13.72 27.36
N ASN A 33 -0.34 -14.08 27.62
CA ASN A 33 -0.95 -15.34 27.21
C ASN A 33 -2.33 -15.09 26.59
N ALA A 34 -2.48 -15.38 25.30
CA ALA A 34 -3.73 -15.18 24.57
C ALA A 34 -4.91 -15.99 25.15
N GLU A 35 -4.66 -17.21 25.64
CA GLU A 35 -5.70 -18.10 26.22
C GLU A 35 -6.28 -17.55 27.53
N GLU A 36 -5.53 -16.70 28.23
CA GLU A 36 -5.97 -16.08 29.49
C GLU A 36 -6.85 -14.85 29.26
N PHE A 37 -6.83 -14.25 28.08
CA PHE A 37 -7.68 -13.11 27.77
C PHE A 37 -9.12 -13.56 27.53
N LYS A 38 -10.03 -12.86 28.21
CA LYS A 38 -11.48 -12.98 27.97
C LYS A 38 -12.03 -11.58 27.90
N GLY A 39 -12.71 -11.23 26.81
CA GLY A 39 -13.23 -9.89 26.62
C GLY A 39 -13.32 -9.49 25.16
N LYS A 40 -13.40 -8.19 24.92
CA LYS A 40 -13.65 -7.64 23.61
C LYS A 40 -12.38 -7.15 22.93
N ILE A 41 -12.22 -7.52 21.67
CA ILE A 41 -11.24 -6.98 20.71
C ILE A 41 -12.00 -6.16 19.67
N THR A 42 -11.53 -4.97 19.34
CA THR A 42 -12.13 -4.12 18.30
C THR A 42 -11.20 -4.01 17.12
N ILE A 43 -11.68 -4.38 15.94
CA ILE A 43 -10.96 -4.19 14.68
C ILE A 43 -11.71 -3.19 13.79
N TRP A 44 -11.00 -2.20 13.26
CA TRP A 44 -11.49 -1.39 12.17
C TRP A 44 -10.96 -1.94 10.86
N ASP A 45 -11.81 -1.98 9.83
CA ASP A 45 -11.36 -2.36 8.50
C ASP A 45 -12.24 -1.75 7.41
N GLY A 46 -11.67 -1.63 6.20
CA GLY A 46 -12.36 -1.17 5.00
C GLY A 46 -12.94 -2.31 4.17
N PRO A 47 -13.79 -2.01 3.19
CA PRO A 47 -14.34 -3.02 2.29
C PRO A 47 -13.22 -3.65 1.45
N ARG A 48 -13.06 -4.98 1.52
CA ARG A 48 -11.97 -5.69 0.83
C ARG A 48 -12.45 -6.51 -0.37
N TRP A 49 -13.72 -6.89 -0.39
CA TRP A 49 -14.23 -7.71 -1.47
C TRP A 49 -14.78 -6.86 -2.62
N PRO A 50 -14.73 -7.37 -3.87
CA PRO A 50 -15.29 -6.67 -5.01
C PRO A 50 -16.78 -6.37 -4.84
N ASP A 51 -17.25 -5.31 -5.50
CA ASP A 51 -18.65 -4.87 -5.46
C ASP A 51 -19.68 -5.89 -6.04
N ALA A 52 -19.22 -7.02 -6.59
CA ALA A 52 -20.09 -8.10 -7.02
C ALA A 52 -20.79 -8.81 -5.85
N ASP A 53 -20.29 -8.59 -4.63
CA ASP A 53 -20.83 -9.17 -3.42
C ASP A 53 -21.56 -8.09 -2.61
N ASP A 54 -22.76 -8.38 -2.15
CA ASP A 54 -23.57 -7.43 -1.34
C ASP A 54 -22.92 -7.13 0.01
N ASN A 55 -22.08 -8.04 0.53
CA ASN A 55 -21.33 -7.88 1.77
C ASN A 55 -19.81 -7.87 1.53
N LYS A 56 -19.22 -6.70 1.41
CA LYS A 56 -17.78 -6.49 1.20
C LYS A 56 -16.90 -6.87 2.39
N PHE A 57 -17.49 -7.22 3.52
CA PHE A 57 -16.81 -7.58 4.76
C PHE A 57 -16.97 -9.07 5.11
N HIS A 58 -17.69 -9.85 4.31
CA HIS A 58 -18.05 -11.23 4.62
C HIS A 58 -16.82 -12.09 5.00
N TRP A 59 -15.70 -11.94 4.29
CA TRP A 59 -14.48 -12.67 4.62
C TRP A 59 -14.02 -12.43 6.06
N LEU A 60 -13.93 -11.17 6.50
CA LEU A 60 -13.47 -10.83 7.84
C LEU A 60 -14.51 -11.22 8.90
N GLU A 61 -15.81 -11.08 8.60
CA GLU A 61 -16.90 -11.54 9.46
C GLU A 61 -16.87 -13.06 9.66
N ASP A 62 -16.62 -13.83 8.60
CA ASP A 62 -16.46 -15.29 8.69
C ASP A 62 -15.22 -15.67 9.53
N LYS A 63 -14.09 -14.97 9.33
CA LYS A 63 -12.87 -15.19 10.12
C LYS A 63 -13.05 -14.82 11.60
N ILE A 64 -13.76 -13.76 11.90
CA ILE A 64 -14.11 -13.39 13.27
C ILE A 64 -14.92 -14.52 13.92
N LYS A 65 -15.96 -14.98 13.25
CA LYS A 65 -16.80 -16.07 13.77
C LYS A 65 -15.98 -17.35 14.00
N GLU A 66 -15.14 -17.75 13.04
CA GLU A 66 -14.28 -18.94 13.17
C GLU A 66 -13.33 -18.81 14.37
N TYR A 67 -12.74 -17.62 14.58
CA TYR A 67 -11.85 -17.37 15.69
C TYR A 67 -12.58 -17.40 17.05
N GLU A 68 -13.75 -16.77 17.14
CA GLU A 68 -14.58 -16.75 18.36
C GLU A 68 -15.05 -18.16 18.75
N GLU A 69 -15.42 -19.01 17.79
CA GLU A 69 -15.80 -20.40 18.02
C GLU A 69 -14.63 -21.24 18.59
N ALA A 70 -13.38 -20.89 18.21
CA ALA A 70 -12.18 -21.55 18.71
C ALA A 70 -11.66 -20.98 20.05
N HIS A 71 -12.05 -19.76 20.41
CA HIS A 71 -11.51 -19.01 21.56
C HIS A 71 -12.63 -18.53 22.50
N GLU A 72 -13.19 -19.47 23.29
CA GLU A 72 -14.32 -19.19 24.21
C GLU A 72 -14.04 -18.01 25.12
N GLY A 73 -14.94 -17.02 25.11
CA GLY A 73 -14.89 -15.80 25.92
C GLY A 73 -14.19 -14.62 25.26
N ILE A 74 -13.70 -14.75 24.04
CA ILE A 74 -13.30 -13.63 23.19
C ILE A 74 -14.49 -13.20 22.33
N GLU A 75 -14.73 -11.89 22.23
CA GLU A 75 -15.68 -11.24 21.32
C GLU A 75 -14.91 -10.25 20.44
N ILE A 76 -15.10 -10.30 19.11
CA ILE A 76 -14.43 -9.39 18.18
C ILE A 76 -15.47 -8.48 17.51
N GLU A 77 -15.37 -7.19 17.74
CA GLU A 77 -16.21 -6.19 17.08
C GLU A 77 -15.53 -5.66 15.83
N LEU A 78 -16.14 -5.88 14.68
CA LEU A 78 -15.76 -5.24 13.42
C LEU A 78 -16.46 -3.89 13.27
N VAL A 79 -15.66 -2.82 13.18
CA VAL A 79 -16.15 -1.49 12.80
C VAL A 79 -15.83 -1.27 11.31
N GLN A 80 -16.86 -1.25 10.50
CA GLN A 80 -16.76 -1.05 9.06
C GLN A 80 -16.54 0.43 8.74
N VAL A 81 -15.41 0.76 8.12
CA VAL A 81 -15.02 2.14 7.80
C VAL A 81 -14.68 2.22 6.31
N PRO A 82 -15.34 3.10 5.52
CA PRO A 82 -14.93 3.34 4.14
C PRO A 82 -13.47 3.78 4.06
N TRP A 83 -12.72 3.26 3.08
CA TRP A 83 -11.29 3.59 2.92
C TRP A 83 -11.03 5.10 2.85
N ALA A 84 -11.87 5.85 2.13
CA ALA A 84 -11.75 7.31 2.03
C ALA A 84 -11.90 8.07 3.36
N GLU A 85 -12.52 7.44 4.39
CA GLU A 85 -12.74 8.03 5.71
C GLU A 85 -11.77 7.48 6.77
N MET A 86 -11.03 6.42 6.46
CA MET A 86 -10.23 5.68 7.41
C MET A 86 -9.17 6.56 8.09
N GLY A 87 -8.42 7.33 7.31
CA GLY A 87 -7.37 8.21 7.82
C GLY A 87 -7.90 9.26 8.79
N ASP A 88 -8.97 9.95 8.43
CA ASP A 88 -9.58 10.98 9.27
C ASP A 88 -10.16 10.39 10.56
N LYS A 89 -10.88 9.28 10.46
CA LYS A 89 -11.45 8.60 11.64
C LYS A 89 -10.38 8.10 12.59
N LEU A 90 -9.32 7.47 12.09
CA LEU A 90 -8.19 7.04 12.92
C LEU A 90 -7.48 8.23 13.55
N GLY A 91 -7.23 9.31 12.81
CA GLY A 91 -6.64 10.53 13.35
C GLY A 91 -7.44 11.12 14.52
N VAL A 92 -8.77 11.18 14.37
CA VAL A 92 -9.67 11.62 15.46
C VAL A 92 -9.62 10.67 16.65
N ALA A 93 -9.66 9.36 16.41
CA ALA A 93 -9.60 8.34 17.45
C ALA A 93 -8.26 8.39 18.22
N ILE A 94 -7.15 8.57 17.53
CA ILE A 94 -5.82 8.73 18.12
C ILE A 94 -5.76 9.98 18.99
N ALA A 95 -6.20 11.13 18.47
CA ALA A 95 -6.26 12.37 19.24
C ALA A 95 -7.15 12.26 20.48
N GLY A 96 -8.25 11.51 20.39
CA GLY A 96 -9.19 11.24 21.48
C GLY A 96 -8.77 10.10 22.41
N LYS A 97 -7.68 9.39 22.15
CA LYS A 97 -7.25 8.17 22.86
C LYS A 97 -8.35 7.08 22.91
N ALA A 98 -9.08 6.94 21.82
CA ALA A 98 -10.22 6.02 21.68
C ALA A 98 -10.06 5.16 20.40
N TRP A 99 -8.85 4.72 20.11
CA TRP A 99 -8.50 3.91 18.96
C TRP A 99 -8.96 2.44 19.10
N PRO A 100 -9.14 1.70 17.98
CA PRO A 100 -9.41 0.26 18.02
C PRO A 100 -8.18 -0.53 18.52
N ASP A 101 -8.36 -1.82 18.74
CA ASP A 101 -7.23 -2.71 19.07
C ASP A 101 -6.39 -3.05 17.82
N ILE A 102 -7.08 -3.18 16.67
CA ILE A 102 -6.45 -3.46 15.37
C ILE A 102 -6.92 -2.42 14.36
N ALA A 103 -5.97 -1.85 13.64
CA ALA A 103 -6.25 -0.92 12.55
C ALA A 103 -5.55 -1.37 11.26
N PRO A 104 -6.18 -1.17 10.08
CA PRO A 104 -5.52 -1.39 8.82
C PRO A 104 -4.53 -0.27 8.54
N VAL A 105 -3.43 -0.62 7.91
CA VAL A 105 -2.50 0.35 7.31
C VAL A 105 -2.53 0.11 5.81
N ASP A 106 -2.85 1.16 5.08
CA ASP A 106 -2.74 1.16 3.63
C ASP A 106 -1.41 1.76 3.16
N ILE A 107 -1.21 1.73 1.87
CA ILE A 107 -0.03 2.23 1.18
C ILE A 107 0.21 3.72 1.43
N SER A 108 -0.86 4.48 1.59
CA SER A 108 -0.79 5.94 1.65
C SER A 108 -0.13 6.45 2.93
N GLY A 109 0.06 5.57 3.93
CA GLY A 109 0.62 5.97 5.23
C GLY A 109 -0.21 7.04 5.94
N SER A 110 -1.41 7.34 5.41
CA SER A 110 -2.25 8.46 5.84
C SER A 110 -2.86 8.24 7.22
N ALA A 111 -3.07 6.97 7.60
CA ALA A 111 -3.76 6.63 8.83
C ALA A 111 -2.80 6.43 10.01
N VAL A 112 -1.63 5.85 9.76
CA VAL A 112 -0.68 5.49 10.81
C VAL A 112 0.75 5.79 10.34
N SER A 113 1.47 6.61 11.07
CA SER A 113 2.81 7.08 10.73
C SER A 113 3.87 6.62 11.75
N ILE A 114 5.14 6.83 11.41
CA ILE A 114 6.27 6.63 12.34
C ILE A 114 6.08 7.45 13.63
N ASP A 115 5.54 8.65 13.53
CA ASP A 115 5.22 9.51 14.67
C ASP A 115 4.29 8.81 15.69
N HIS A 116 3.30 8.03 15.23
CA HIS A 116 2.45 7.24 16.13
C HIS A 116 3.20 6.08 16.80
N ILE A 117 4.23 5.54 16.16
CA ILE A 117 5.14 4.57 16.80
C ILE A 117 5.95 5.25 17.93
N GLU A 118 6.53 6.41 17.64
CA GLU A 118 7.32 7.19 18.62
C GLU A 118 6.50 7.67 19.81
N GLN A 119 5.22 7.99 19.59
CA GLN A 119 4.26 8.33 20.64
C GLN A 119 3.77 7.12 21.44
N GLY A 120 4.14 5.90 21.05
CA GLY A 120 3.69 4.67 21.71
C GLY A 120 2.21 4.34 21.46
N VAL A 121 1.64 4.83 20.37
CA VAL A 121 0.25 4.53 19.95
C VAL A 121 0.17 3.18 19.23
N ILE A 122 1.26 2.74 18.61
CA ILE A 122 1.37 1.44 17.94
C ILE A 122 2.33 0.55 18.71
N GLU A 123 1.91 -0.69 18.91
CA GLU A 123 2.70 -1.69 19.64
C GLU A 123 3.66 -2.45 18.74
N SER A 124 4.84 -2.78 19.27
CA SER A 124 5.75 -3.70 18.61
C SER A 124 5.18 -5.12 18.61
N LEU A 125 5.32 -5.80 17.48
CA LEU A 125 4.93 -7.20 17.30
C LEU A 125 6.08 -8.19 17.52
N ASP A 126 7.28 -7.72 17.84
CA ASP A 126 8.46 -8.58 18.04
C ASP A 126 8.27 -9.67 19.11
N PRO A 127 7.53 -9.43 20.24
CA PRO A 127 7.27 -10.49 21.20
C PRO A 127 6.45 -11.66 20.62
N TYR A 128 5.70 -11.42 19.55
CA TYR A 128 4.74 -12.37 18.95
C TYR A 128 5.22 -12.99 17.64
N PHE A 129 6.26 -12.43 17.02
CA PHE A 129 6.83 -12.89 15.74
C PHE A 129 8.31 -13.23 15.90
N ASP A 130 8.62 -14.50 15.89
CA ASP A 130 10.00 -14.95 15.89
C ASP A 130 10.68 -14.77 14.51
N LYS A 131 12.00 -15.03 14.50
CA LYS A 131 12.79 -14.86 13.27
C LYS A 131 12.39 -15.81 12.15
N GLU A 132 11.87 -17.00 12.48
CA GLU A 132 11.45 -17.97 11.48
C GLU A 132 10.13 -17.55 10.82
N ALA A 133 9.18 -17.03 11.62
CA ALA A 133 7.91 -16.51 11.10
C ALA A 133 8.13 -15.31 10.15
N LYS A 134 9.17 -14.49 10.40
CA LYS A 134 9.52 -13.36 9.53
C LYS A 134 10.10 -13.77 8.19
N LYS A 135 10.73 -14.94 8.07
CA LYS A 135 11.37 -15.42 6.82
C LYS A 135 10.40 -15.71 5.68
N ASP A 136 9.13 -15.93 6.00
CA ASP A 136 8.09 -16.21 5.02
C ASP A 136 7.54 -14.94 4.35
N PHE A 137 8.00 -13.75 4.74
CA PHE A 137 7.60 -12.50 4.10
C PHE A 137 8.70 -11.99 3.17
N TYR A 138 8.31 -11.29 2.12
CA TYR A 138 9.26 -10.54 1.31
C TYR A 138 9.96 -9.46 2.14
N ASP A 139 11.24 -9.25 1.92
CA ASP A 139 12.06 -8.30 2.69
C ASP A 139 11.49 -6.88 2.64
N ASN A 140 11.07 -6.41 1.45
CA ASN A 140 10.45 -5.09 1.26
C ASN A 140 9.09 -4.97 2.00
N ALA A 141 8.33 -6.06 2.11
CA ALA A 141 7.08 -6.06 2.86
C ALA A 141 7.32 -5.92 4.38
N LEU A 142 8.33 -6.62 4.92
CA LEU A 142 8.72 -6.47 6.31
C LEU A 142 9.31 -5.08 6.59
N GLU A 143 10.13 -4.57 5.68
CA GLU A 143 10.75 -3.25 5.82
C GLU A 143 9.68 -2.16 5.95
N ALA A 144 8.58 -2.26 5.21
CA ALA A 144 7.46 -1.32 5.29
C ALA A 144 6.87 -1.17 6.72
N TYR A 145 6.98 -2.21 7.54
CA TYR A 145 6.49 -2.24 8.93
C TYR A 145 7.60 -2.30 9.97
N THR A 146 8.86 -2.15 9.58
CA THR A 146 10.00 -2.14 10.50
C THR A 146 10.45 -0.71 10.77
N TYR A 147 10.56 -0.36 12.05
CA TYR A 147 11.11 0.91 12.51
C TYR A 147 12.06 0.65 13.69
N ASP A 148 13.25 1.26 13.67
CA ASP A 148 14.31 1.07 14.66
C ASP A 148 14.57 -0.42 14.98
N GLY A 149 14.55 -1.25 13.93
CA GLY A 149 14.80 -2.70 14.01
C GLY A 149 13.69 -3.54 14.61
N LYS A 150 12.54 -2.96 14.95
CA LYS A 150 11.36 -3.64 15.49
C LYS A 150 10.23 -3.69 14.46
N LEU A 151 9.43 -4.75 14.50
CA LEU A 151 8.25 -4.94 13.67
C LEU A 151 7.01 -4.34 14.33
N TYR A 152 6.24 -3.52 13.62
CA TYR A 152 5.06 -2.82 14.13
C TYR A 152 3.76 -3.16 13.39
N GLY A 153 3.79 -4.04 12.41
CA GLY A 153 2.59 -4.53 11.72
C GLY A 153 2.82 -5.85 11.02
N ILE A 154 1.73 -6.50 10.63
CA ILE A 154 1.77 -7.71 9.82
C ILE A 154 1.46 -7.33 8.37
N PRO A 155 2.42 -7.47 7.44
CA PRO A 155 2.14 -7.30 6.03
C PRO A 155 1.14 -8.36 5.54
N ASN A 156 0.11 -7.96 4.83
CA ASN A 156 -0.85 -8.89 4.25
C ASN A 156 -0.98 -8.81 2.74
N SER A 157 -0.53 -7.72 2.14
CA SER A 157 -0.67 -7.49 0.71
C SER A 157 0.40 -6.53 0.19
N ILE A 158 0.75 -6.72 -1.07
CA ILE A 158 1.55 -5.77 -1.85
C ILE A 158 0.67 -5.32 -3.02
N THR A 159 0.65 -4.03 -3.30
CA THR A 159 -0.01 -3.48 -4.48
C THR A 159 0.99 -2.74 -5.34
N LEU A 160 0.75 -2.74 -6.63
CA LEU A 160 1.48 -1.94 -7.60
C LEU A 160 0.49 -1.07 -8.37
N HIS A 161 0.95 0.07 -8.83
CA HIS A 161 0.19 0.89 -9.76
C HIS A 161 0.58 0.52 -11.19
N THR A 162 -0.39 0.49 -12.09
CA THR A 162 -0.23 0.12 -13.49
C THR A 162 -1.06 1.02 -14.38
N MET A 163 -0.78 1.03 -15.67
CA MET A 163 -1.69 1.62 -16.65
C MET A 163 -2.71 0.59 -17.10
N LEU A 164 -3.98 0.93 -17.06
CA LEU A 164 -5.07 0.14 -17.61
C LEU A 164 -5.49 0.73 -18.95
N LEU A 165 -5.42 -0.07 -20.01
CA LEU A 165 -5.74 0.31 -21.37
C LEU A 165 -7.04 -0.35 -21.80
N ASN A 166 -8.07 0.40 -22.14
CA ASN A 166 -9.34 -0.12 -22.64
C ASN A 166 -9.20 -0.51 -24.12
N LEU A 167 -9.03 -1.79 -24.40
CA LEU A 167 -8.75 -2.30 -25.75
C LEU A 167 -9.89 -2.10 -26.74
N ASP A 168 -11.15 -2.02 -26.28
CA ASP A 168 -12.29 -1.73 -27.16
C ASP A 168 -12.19 -0.31 -27.72
N LEU A 169 -11.75 0.67 -26.89
CA LEU A 169 -11.53 2.04 -27.35
C LEU A 169 -10.29 2.17 -28.24
N PHE A 170 -9.26 1.36 -27.99
CA PHE A 170 -8.11 1.28 -28.89
C PHE A 170 -8.52 0.75 -30.27
N GLU A 171 -9.34 -0.30 -30.33
CA GLU A 171 -9.87 -0.85 -31.57
C GLU A 171 -10.77 0.16 -32.28
N GLU A 172 -11.69 0.80 -31.55
CA GLU A 172 -12.62 1.82 -32.10
C GLU A 172 -11.86 2.97 -32.76
N ALA A 173 -10.77 3.45 -32.13
CA ALA A 173 -9.92 4.51 -32.66
C ALA A 173 -8.90 4.05 -33.71
N GLY A 174 -8.77 2.74 -33.95
CA GLY A 174 -7.75 2.17 -34.83
C GLY A 174 -6.32 2.39 -34.35
N VAL A 175 -6.11 2.40 -33.02
CA VAL A 175 -4.82 2.57 -32.37
C VAL A 175 -4.34 1.22 -31.84
N GLU A 176 -3.11 0.82 -32.18
CA GLU A 176 -2.50 -0.39 -31.62
C GLU A 176 -2.03 -0.13 -30.19
N PRO A 177 -2.31 -1.01 -29.23
CA PRO A 177 -1.77 -0.91 -27.89
C PRO A 177 -0.23 -1.10 -27.89
N PRO A 178 0.49 -0.64 -26.84
CA PRO A 178 1.94 -0.78 -26.81
C PRO A 178 2.34 -2.24 -26.80
N LYS A 179 3.37 -2.57 -27.59
CA LYS A 179 3.88 -3.92 -27.64
C LYS A 179 4.43 -4.34 -26.26
N ASP A 180 4.03 -5.50 -25.81
CA ASP A 180 4.44 -6.06 -24.51
C ASP A 180 4.15 -5.12 -23.31
N GLY A 181 3.22 -4.16 -23.48
CA GLY A 181 2.85 -3.19 -22.44
C GLY A 181 3.88 -2.08 -22.19
N LYS A 182 4.86 -1.89 -23.08
CA LYS A 182 5.99 -0.95 -22.91
C LYS A 182 5.98 0.15 -23.95
N TRP A 183 6.19 1.37 -23.50
CA TRP A 183 6.21 2.58 -24.34
C TRP A 183 7.03 3.71 -23.75
N THR A 184 7.42 4.63 -24.62
CA THR A 184 7.96 5.93 -24.26
C THR A 184 6.83 6.92 -24.01
N TYR A 185 7.15 8.04 -23.36
CA TYR A 185 6.17 9.13 -23.16
C TYR A 185 5.67 9.72 -24.48
N GLU A 186 6.52 9.80 -25.51
CA GLU A 186 6.14 10.25 -26.83
C GLU A 186 5.12 9.31 -27.49
N GLU A 187 5.31 8.00 -27.39
CA GLU A 187 4.37 7.00 -27.91
C GLU A 187 3.04 7.05 -27.15
N PHE A 188 3.10 7.18 -25.82
CA PHE A 188 1.91 7.39 -24.98
C PHE A 188 1.14 8.66 -25.37
N LEU A 189 1.83 9.79 -25.52
CA LEU A 189 1.22 11.07 -25.91
C LEU A 189 0.54 10.98 -27.28
N GLU A 190 1.20 10.35 -28.27
CA GLU A 190 0.61 10.16 -29.60
C GLU A 190 -0.59 9.21 -29.56
N ALA A 191 -0.54 8.15 -28.74
CA ALA A 191 -1.69 7.29 -28.50
C ALA A 191 -2.84 8.07 -27.85
N ALA A 192 -2.56 8.84 -26.79
CA ALA A 192 -3.58 9.63 -26.09
C ALA A 192 -4.30 10.62 -27.03
N LYS A 193 -3.56 11.28 -27.92
CA LYS A 193 -4.16 12.19 -28.94
C LYS A 193 -5.05 11.45 -29.92
N LYS A 194 -4.64 10.27 -30.41
CA LYS A 194 -5.42 9.47 -31.37
C LYS A 194 -6.65 8.83 -30.74
N LEU A 195 -6.56 8.47 -29.45
CA LEU A 195 -7.65 7.94 -28.65
C LEU A 195 -8.63 9.01 -28.17
N THR A 196 -8.42 10.26 -28.58
CA THR A 196 -9.34 11.37 -28.29
C THR A 196 -10.11 11.70 -29.55
N PHE A 197 -11.41 11.40 -29.54
CA PHE A 197 -12.24 11.53 -30.74
C PHE A 197 -13.72 11.85 -30.42
N ASP A 198 -14.37 12.39 -31.42
CA ASP A 198 -15.82 12.60 -31.52
C ASP A 198 -16.43 11.32 -32.10
N ARG A 199 -17.21 10.59 -31.30
CA ARG A 199 -17.78 9.27 -31.67
C ARG A 199 -19.01 9.39 -32.55
N ASP A 200 -19.85 10.43 -32.30
CA ASP A 200 -21.14 10.60 -33.00
C ASP A 200 -21.10 11.65 -34.09
N GLY A 201 -20.01 12.40 -34.22
CA GLY A 201 -19.82 13.42 -35.27
C GLY A 201 -20.53 14.73 -34.99
N ASP A 202 -20.88 15.02 -33.72
CA ASP A 202 -21.55 16.27 -33.32
C ASP A 202 -20.57 17.47 -33.14
N GLY A 203 -19.31 17.23 -33.27
CA GLY A 203 -18.23 18.22 -33.14
C GLY A 203 -17.71 18.39 -31.72
N LYS A 204 -18.13 17.53 -30.78
CA LYS A 204 -17.61 17.47 -29.41
C LYS A 204 -16.84 16.19 -29.19
N THR A 205 -15.89 16.25 -28.27
CA THR A 205 -15.13 15.08 -27.89
C THR A 205 -15.94 14.20 -26.94
N ASP A 206 -16.19 12.93 -27.32
CA ASP A 206 -16.88 11.93 -26.51
C ASP A 206 -15.91 11.03 -25.76
N VAL A 207 -14.75 10.76 -26.34
CA VAL A 207 -13.71 9.91 -25.80
C VAL A 207 -12.42 10.67 -25.66
N TYR A 208 -11.79 10.53 -24.51
CA TYR A 208 -10.47 11.08 -24.21
C TYR A 208 -9.44 9.96 -24.08
N GLY A 209 -8.23 10.24 -24.50
CA GLY A 209 -7.15 9.26 -24.47
C GLY A 209 -6.70 8.90 -23.07
N PHE A 210 -6.71 9.83 -22.12
CA PHE A 210 -6.19 9.63 -20.79
C PHE A 210 -6.97 10.40 -19.73
N SER A 211 -7.07 9.85 -18.52
CA SER A 211 -7.48 10.56 -17.32
C SER A 211 -6.73 10.05 -16.09
N THR A 212 -6.69 10.86 -15.05
CA THR A 212 -6.25 10.51 -13.69
C THR A 212 -6.77 11.56 -12.72
N TYR A 213 -6.62 11.30 -11.44
CA TYR A 213 -7.00 12.21 -10.36
C TYR A 213 -5.78 12.62 -9.53
N ILE A 214 -5.89 13.73 -8.79
CA ILE A 214 -4.85 14.28 -7.93
C ILE A 214 -5.49 14.62 -6.59
N MET A 215 -5.11 13.90 -5.54
CA MET A 215 -5.57 14.20 -4.20
C MET A 215 -4.62 13.61 -3.15
N PRO A 216 -4.54 14.20 -1.95
CA PRO A 216 -3.70 13.69 -0.87
C PRO A 216 -3.97 12.21 -0.56
N GLY A 217 -2.90 11.44 -0.40
CA GLY A 217 -2.96 10.01 -0.12
C GLY A 217 -3.12 9.13 -1.36
N TYR A 218 -3.17 9.68 -2.55
CA TYR A 218 -3.32 8.96 -3.82
C TYR A 218 -2.19 9.32 -4.78
N TYR A 219 -1.59 8.33 -5.41
CA TYR A 219 -0.30 8.49 -6.11
C TYR A 219 -0.29 7.95 -7.54
N GLU A 220 -1.44 7.73 -8.15
CA GLU A 220 -1.59 7.17 -9.49
C GLU A 220 -0.89 8.02 -10.57
N ALA A 221 -0.85 9.32 -10.39
CA ALA A 221 -0.14 10.23 -11.31
C ALA A 221 1.38 10.28 -11.09
N TRP A 222 1.87 9.89 -9.91
CA TRP A 222 3.27 10.11 -9.52
C TRP A 222 4.30 9.37 -10.36
N PRO A 223 4.08 8.12 -10.84
CA PRO A 223 5.02 7.46 -11.72
C PRO A 223 5.34 8.27 -12.99
N PHE A 224 4.38 9.07 -13.48
CA PHE A 224 4.66 9.99 -14.58
C PHE A 224 5.69 11.06 -14.22
N PHE A 225 5.77 11.46 -12.95
CA PHE A 225 6.73 12.46 -12.49
C PHE A 225 8.12 11.88 -12.33
N TYR A 226 8.22 10.58 -12.05
CA TYR A 226 9.50 9.87 -11.93
C TYR A 226 10.18 9.55 -13.26
N LYS A 227 9.44 9.55 -14.37
CA LYS A 227 9.97 9.20 -15.71
C LYS A 227 11.20 10.00 -16.14
N ASN A 228 11.42 11.18 -15.58
CA ASN A 228 12.59 12.02 -15.85
C ASN A 228 13.57 12.06 -14.67
N GLY A 229 13.32 11.28 -13.60
CA GLY A 229 14.16 11.23 -12.40
C GLY A 229 13.73 12.20 -11.30
N GLY A 230 12.50 12.74 -11.35
CA GLY A 230 11.94 13.54 -10.25
C GLY A 230 11.74 12.69 -8.99
N SER A 231 11.88 13.30 -7.82
CA SER A 231 11.56 12.71 -6.51
C SER A 231 11.02 13.81 -5.61
N PRO A 232 10.06 13.52 -4.72
CA PRO A 232 9.51 14.56 -3.84
C PRO A 232 10.51 15.04 -2.80
N LEU A 233 11.34 14.14 -2.27
CA LEU A 233 12.40 14.43 -1.30
C LEU A 233 13.72 13.80 -1.76
N ASN A 234 14.84 14.31 -1.25
CA ASN A 234 16.15 13.68 -1.39
C ASN A 234 16.21 12.34 -0.59
N GLU A 235 17.28 11.57 -0.78
CA GLU A 235 17.46 10.26 -0.12
C GLU A 235 17.41 10.34 1.41
N ASP A 236 17.94 11.42 2.00
CA ASP A 236 17.94 11.64 3.45
C ASP A 236 16.61 12.21 3.97
N MET A 237 15.64 12.45 3.09
CA MET A 237 14.32 13.04 3.39
C MET A 237 14.38 14.41 4.11
N THR A 238 15.42 15.19 3.84
CA THR A 238 15.68 16.48 4.47
C THR A 238 15.48 17.68 3.56
N GLU A 239 15.25 17.44 2.26
CA GLU A 239 15.16 18.48 1.25
C GLU A 239 14.09 18.15 0.22
N PHE A 240 13.26 19.12 -0.12
CA PHE A 240 12.28 19.02 -1.20
C PHE A 240 12.97 19.10 -2.56
N THR A 241 12.65 18.19 -3.49
CA THR A 241 13.32 18.05 -4.78
C THR A 241 12.39 17.97 -5.99
N PHE A 242 11.07 18.07 -5.82
CA PHE A 242 10.13 18.17 -6.95
C PHE A 242 10.16 19.51 -7.68
N ASP A 243 10.91 20.48 -7.20
CA ASP A 243 11.21 21.71 -7.90
C ASP A 243 12.38 21.59 -8.89
N SER A 244 12.96 20.41 -9.04
CA SER A 244 13.99 20.13 -10.06
C SER A 244 13.42 20.33 -11.48
N PRO A 245 14.24 20.75 -12.46
CA PRO A 245 13.79 20.93 -13.85
C PRO A 245 13.16 19.67 -14.45
N GLU A 246 13.65 18.49 -14.07
CA GLU A 246 13.20 17.17 -14.51
C GLU A 246 11.80 16.89 -13.99
N ALA A 247 11.55 17.12 -12.70
CA ALA A 247 10.25 16.93 -12.08
C ALA A 247 9.22 17.95 -12.61
N VAL A 248 9.59 19.23 -12.65
CA VAL A 248 8.74 20.31 -13.19
C VAL A 248 8.31 20.01 -14.62
N LYS A 249 9.27 19.57 -15.48
CA LYS A 249 8.93 19.16 -16.84
C LYS A 249 7.94 18.01 -16.87
N ALA A 250 8.14 16.98 -16.07
CA ALA A 250 7.29 15.79 -16.06
C ALA A 250 5.86 16.09 -15.57
N ILE A 251 5.72 16.96 -14.56
CA ILE A 251 4.43 17.46 -14.08
C ILE A 251 3.70 18.25 -15.16
N GLN A 252 4.43 19.18 -15.81
CA GLN A 252 3.86 20.00 -16.87
C GLN A 252 3.46 19.16 -18.08
N ASP A 253 4.28 18.19 -18.49
CA ASP A 253 3.98 17.25 -19.58
C ASP A 253 2.64 16.54 -19.37
N LEU A 254 2.35 16.07 -18.15
CA LEU A 254 1.10 15.37 -17.83
C LEU A 254 -0.10 16.35 -17.85
N ALA A 255 0.04 17.53 -17.27
CA ALA A 255 -1.01 18.56 -17.31
C ALA A 255 -1.30 19.04 -18.74
N ASP A 256 -0.28 19.06 -19.59
CA ASP A 256 -0.41 19.47 -20.99
C ASP A 256 -1.28 18.52 -21.83
N LEU A 257 -1.52 17.29 -21.40
CA LEU A 257 -2.52 16.42 -22.04
C LEU A 257 -3.88 17.11 -22.14
N LYS A 258 -4.29 17.81 -21.08
CA LYS A 258 -5.50 18.63 -21.07
C LYS A 258 -5.23 20.02 -21.63
N LEU A 259 -4.24 20.73 -21.09
CA LEU A 259 -4.07 22.18 -21.32
C LEU A 259 -3.61 22.54 -22.73
N LYS A 260 -2.89 21.65 -23.42
CA LYS A 260 -2.33 21.89 -24.77
C LYS A 260 -2.81 20.90 -25.83
N HIS A 261 -3.00 19.64 -25.45
CA HIS A 261 -3.21 18.58 -26.43
C HIS A 261 -4.67 18.19 -26.56
N ASN A 262 -5.55 18.64 -25.67
CA ASN A 262 -6.95 18.26 -25.60
C ASN A 262 -7.13 16.71 -25.57
N ALA A 263 -6.17 15.99 -25.01
CA ALA A 263 -6.14 14.53 -24.96
C ALA A 263 -6.66 13.96 -23.63
N ALA A 264 -7.14 14.82 -22.76
CA ALA A 264 -7.70 14.47 -21.45
C ALA A 264 -8.93 15.35 -21.15
N PRO A 265 -9.92 14.87 -20.37
CA PRO A 265 -11.12 15.62 -20.03
C PRO A 265 -10.80 16.81 -19.09
N GLU A 266 -11.74 17.76 -19.01
CA GLU A 266 -11.66 18.89 -18.09
C GLU A 266 -11.51 18.47 -16.61
N THR A 267 -11.96 17.26 -16.28
CA THR A 267 -11.85 16.66 -14.95
C THR A 267 -10.47 16.09 -14.63
N LEU A 268 -9.52 16.07 -15.58
CA LEU A 268 -8.16 15.59 -15.32
C LEU A 268 -7.54 16.32 -14.12
N GLY A 269 -7.04 15.55 -13.15
CA GLY A 269 -6.45 16.08 -11.92
C GLY A 269 -7.47 16.51 -10.87
N GLY A 270 -8.76 16.24 -11.09
CA GLY A 270 -9.81 16.41 -10.07
C GLY A 270 -9.68 15.39 -8.94
N ASN A 271 -10.60 15.41 -7.99
CA ASN A 271 -10.60 14.55 -6.82
C ASN A 271 -11.74 13.50 -6.80
N ASP A 272 -12.41 13.29 -7.94
CA ASP A 272 -13.47 12.29 -8.09
C ASP A 272 -12.87 10.93 -8.53
N VAL A 273 -12.33 10.18 -7.58
CA VAL A 273 -11.74 8.86 -7.81
C VAL A 273 -12.74 7.88 -8.43
N GLY A 274 -13.97 7.87 -7.89
CA GLY A 274 -15.02 6.96 -8.37
C GLY A 274 -15.48 7.28 -9.79
N GLY A 275 -15.70 8.56 -10.08
CA GLY A 275 -16.10 9.01 -11.42
C GLY A 275 -15.00 8.77 -12.46
N THR A 276 -13.74 8.96 -12.10
CA THR A 276 -12.60 8.65 -12.97
C THR A 276 -12.60 7.16 -13.35
N PHE A 277 -12.70 6.26 -12.38
CA PHE A 277 -12.77 4.82 -12.68
C PHE A 277 -13.98 4.43 -13.54
N GLN A 278 -15.15 5.03 -13.27
CA GLN A 278 -16.36 4.77 -14.07
C GLN A 278 -16.20 5.21 -15.54
N ALA A 279 -15.50 6.32 -15.77
CA ALA A 279 -15.27 6.81 -17.13
C ALA A 279 -14.43 5.83 -17.98
N TRP A 280 -13.57 5.05 -17.35
CA TRP A 280 -12.78 4.00 -18.01
C TRP A 280 -13.51 2.65 -18.07
N ALA A 281 -14.14 2.22 -16.96
CA ALA A 281 -14.61 0.85 -16.77
C ALA A 281 -16.06 0.63 -17.18
N ASN A 282 -16.94 1.64 -17.05
CA ASN A 282 -18.38 1.47 -17.23
C ASN A 282 -18.75 1.37 -18.71
N GLU A 283 -19.34 0.24 -19.13
CA GLU A 283 -19.70 -0.05 -20.52
C GLU A 283 -20.62 1.01 -21.14
N GLU A 284 -21.53 1.61 -20.38
CA GLU A 284 -22.46 2.65 -20.86
C GLU A 284 -21.81 4.04 -20.96
N GLN A 285 -20.66 4.25 -20.30
CA GLN A 285 -20.03 5.57 -20.15
C GLN A 285 -18.60 5.64 -20.69
N ARG A 286 -18.03 4.55 -21.23
CA ARG A 286 -16.62 4.47 -21.70
C ARG A 286 -16.20 5.73 -22.47
N THR A 287 -15.65 6.68 -21.72
CA THR A 287 -15.23 8.00 -22.22
C THR A 287 -13.74 8.25 -22.05
N VAL A 288 -13.00 7.30 -21.44
CA VAL A 288 -11.56 7.39 -21.23
C VAL A 288 -10.89 6.08 -21.62
N ALA A 289 -9.86 6.16 -22.46
CA ALA A 289 -9.19 4.99 -23.01
C ALA A 289 -8.08 4.44 -22.09
N MET A 290 -7.40 5.29 -21.35
CA MET A 290 -6.24 4.92 -20.52
C MET A 290 -6.31 5.60 -19.16
N GLU A 291 -6.13 4.82 -18.09
CA GLU A 291 -6.05 5.32 -16.73
C GLU A 291 -5.02 4.54 -15.91
N PRO A 292 -4.28 5.22 -15.00
CA PRO A 292 -3.46 4.53 -14.03
C PRO A 292 -4.29 4.07 -12.83
N TRP A 293 -4.07 2.82 -12.39
CA TRP A 293 -4.72 2.24 -11.22
C TRP A 293 -3.82 1.25 -10.50
N ALA A 294 -4.06 1.08 -9.21
CA ALA A 294 -3.45 -0.02 -8.47
C ALA A 294 -4.05 -1.37 -8.86
N THR A 295 -3.32 -2.44 -8.65
CA THR A 295 -3.64 -3.80 -9.12
C THR A 295 -5.01 -4.34 -8.68
N TRP A 296 -5.58 -3.84 -7.57
CA TRP A 296 -6.96 -4.18 -7.17
C TRP A 296 -8.02 -3.83 -8.23
N ALA A 297 -7.76 -2.81 -9.06
CA ALA A 297 -8.66 -2.43 -10.15
C ALA A 297 -8.72 -3.49 -11.26
N ILE A 298 -7.67 -4.31 -11.42
CA ILE A 298 -7.64 -5.43 -12.37
C ILE A 298 -8.75 -6.43 -12.01
N GLY A 299 -8.85 -6.81 -10.73
CA GLY A 299 -9.93 -7.68 -10.26
C GLY A 299 -11.32 -7.08 -10.46
N ALA A 300 -11.48 -5.78 -10.19
CA ALA A 300 -12.74 -5.07 -10.42
C ALA A 300 -13.12 -5.03 -11.92
N ALA A 301 -12.15 -4.81 -12.81
CA ALA A 301 -12.34 -4.80 -14.27
C ALA A 301 -12.65 -6.19 -14.83
N GLN A 302 -12.16 -7.25 -14.21
CA GLN A 302 -12.46 -8.63 -14.62
C GLN A 302 -13.82 -9.13 -14.11
N GLY A 303 -14.26 -8.63 -12.96
CA GLY A 303 -15.48 -9.06 -12.27
C GLY A 303 -16.69 -8.17 -12.54
N LYS A 304 -16.79 -7.04 -11.84
CA LYS A 304 -17.98 -6.16 -11.88
C LYS A 304 -18.14 -5.41 -13.20
N TYR A 305 -17.03 -5.03 -13.80
CA TYR A 305 -16.99 -4.24 -15.03
C TYR A 305 -16.21 -4.99 -16.10
N PRO A 306 -16.81 -6.06 -16.70
CA PRO A 306 -16.08 -6.89 -17.65
C PRO A 306 -15.62 -6.03 -18.84
N THR A 307 -14.38 -5.60 -18.76
CA THR A 307 -13.72 -4.72 -19.71
C THR A 307 -12.67 -5.52 -20.46
N ASN A 308 -12.62 -5.38 -21.76
CA ASN A 308 -11.51 -5.88 -22.55
C ASN A 308 -10.34 -4.93 -22.39
N PHE A 309 -9.35 -5.29 -21.59
CA PHE A 309 -8.26 -4.41 -21.22
C PHE A 309 -6.89 -5.08 -21.24
N MET A 310 -5.87 -4.28 -21.22
CA MET A 310 -4.47 -4.67 -21.07
C MET A 310 -3.84 -3.87 -19.95
N VAL A 311 -3.06 -4.54 -19.12
CA VAL A 311 -2.14 -3.89 -18.17
C VAL A 311 -0.88 -3.46 -18.92
N ALA A 312 -0.43 -2.22 -18.70
CA ALA A 312 0.80 -1.69 -19.28
C ALA A 312 1.67 -1.00 -18.22
N GLU A 313 2.95 -0.85 -18.51
CA GLU A 313 3.85 -0.02 -17.73
C GLU A 313 3.48 1.47 -17.87
N TYR A 314 3.84 2.27 -16.87
CA TYR A 314 3.89 3.71 -17.08
C TYR A 314 4.91 4.05 -18.18
N PRO A 315 4.68 5.12 -18.93
CA PRO A 315 5.59 5.45 -20.01
C PRO A 315 6.96 5.87 -19.45
N SER A 316 8.03 5.34 -20.08
CA SER A 316 9.39 5.77 -19.81
C SER A 316 9.65 7.17 -20.38
N GLY A 317 10.61 7.88 -19.79
CA GLY A 317 11.09 9.18 -20.25
C GLY A 317 12.61 9.17 -20.44
N ASP A 318 13.28 10.16 -19.80
CA ASP A 318 14.76 10.17 -19.75
C ASP A 318 15.31 9.04 -18.86
N LYS A 319 14.44 8.43 -18.05
CA LYS A 319 14.69 7.24 -17.24
C LYS A 319 13.75 6.10 -17.66
N ASP A 320 14.08 4.90 -17.21
CA ASP A 320 13.22 3.73 -17.35
C ASP A 320 11.86 4.00 -16.69
N ALA A 321 10.86 3.20 -17.09
CA ALA A 321 9.54 3.25 -16.48
C ALA A 321 9.65 3.00 -14.97
N ALA A 322 8.88 3.73 -14.21
CA ALA A 322 8.76 3.56 -12.77
C ALA A 322 7.29 3.34 -12.38
N THR A 323 7.07 2.65 -11.29
CA THR A 323 5.75 2.56 -10.68
C THR A 323 5.82 2.84 -9.19
N ILE A 324 4.69 3.06 -8.59
CA ILE A 324 4.55 3.12 -7.13
C ILE A 324 4.01 1.78 -6.65
N GLY A 325 4.58 1.30 -5.56
CA GLY A 325 4.08 0.15 -4.83
C GLY A 325 3.85 0.47 -3.37
N GLY A 326 3.14 -0.40 -2.70
CA GLY A 326 2.94 -0.28 -1.27
C GLY A 326 2.54 -1.59 -0.63
N VAL A 327 2.61 -1.59 0.69
CA VAL A 327 2.37 -2.76 1.51
C VAL A 327 1.22 -2.49 2.46
N GLY A 328 0.11 -3.17 2.23
CA GLY A 328 -1.02 -3.17 3.15
C GLY A 328 -0.84 -4.19 4.27
N GLY A 329 -1.48 -3.93 5.42
CA GLY A 329 -1.42 -4.83 6.56
C GLY A 329 -2.22 -4.32 7.74
N TRP A 330 -1.98 -4.93 8.91
CA TRP A 330 -2.60 -4.50 10.15
C TRP A 330 -1.56 -4.16 11.20
N VAL A 331 -1.87 -3.16 12.01
CA VAL A 331 -1.10 -2.78 13.20
C VAL A 331 -1.91 -3.05 14.46
N MET A 332 -1.22 -3.36 15.53
CA MET A 332 -1.79 -3.42 16.87
C MET A 332 -1.65 -2.05 17.52
N MET A 333 -2.80 -1.46 17.89
CA MET A 333 -2.81 -0.21 18.64
C MET A 333 -2.51 -0.49 20.11
N HIS A 334 -2.03 0.53 20.82
CA HIS A 334 -1.59 0.41 22.22
C HIS A 334 -2.67 -0.19 23.14
N GLN A 335 -2.26 -1.19 23.94
CA GLN A 335 -3.06 -1.88 24.96
C GLN A 335 -2.27 -1.93 26.27
N GLU A 336 -2.95 -1.76 27.40
CA GLU A 336 -2.34 -1.90 28.72
C GLU A 336 -2.28 -3.37 29.19
N ASP A 337 -3.27 -4.18 28.81
CA ASP A 337 -3.39 -5.58 29.20
C ASP A 337 -2.51 -6.47 28.30
N VAL A 338 -1.49 -7.09 28.86
CA VAL A 338 -0.54 -7.94 28.13
C VAL A 338 -1.19 -9.19 27.55
N ASN A 339 -2.24 -9.74 28.21
CA ASN A 339 -2.96 -10.89 27.69
C ASN A 339 -3.86 -10.49 26.53
N LYS A 340 -4.42 -9.26 26.57
CA LYS A 340 -5.14 -8.70 25.42
C LYS A 340 -4.21 -8.49 24.24
N LYS A 341 -2.98 -7.94 24.45
CA LYS A 341 -1.97 -7.82 23.38
C LYS A 341 -1.69 -9.17 22.73
N ALA A 342 -1.53 -10.22 23.54
CA ALA A 342 -1.31 -11.58 23.05
C ALA A 342 -2.48 -12.07 22.18
N ALA A 343 -3.72 -11.88 22.63
CA ALA A 343 -4.92 -12.30 21.91
C ALA A 343 -5.11 -11.49 20.60
N VAL A 344 -4.83 -10.20 20.63
CA VAL A 344 -4.84 -9.33 19.43
C VAL A 344 -3.80 -9.82 18.41
N ALA A 345 -2.56 -10.08 18.85
CA ALA A 345 -1.50 -10.57 17.97
C ALA A 345 -1.83 -11.95 17.39
N ASP A 346 -2.48 -12.82 18.17
CA ASP A 346 -2.90 -14.15 17.74
C ASP A 346 -3.98 -14.06 16.67
N PHE A 347 -5.01 -13.23 16.87
CA PHE A 347 -6.03 -12.97 15.84
C PHE A 347 -5.43 -12.36 14.57
N MET A 348 -4.52 -11.38 14.70
CA MET A 348 -3.84 -10.81 13.54
C MET A 348 -3.06 -11.84 12.72
N LYS A 349 -2.40 -12.80 13.38
CA LYS A 349 -1.75 -13.95 12.71
C LYS A 349 -2.75 -14.85 12.02
N PHE A 350 -3.86 -15.16 12.69
CA PHE A 350 -4.92 -16.02 12.17
C PHE A 350 -5.50 -15.49 10.85
N ILE A 351 -5.71 -14.19 10.74
CA ILE A 351 -6.22 -13.56 9.52
C ILE A 351 -5.11 -13.22 8.49
N SER A 352 -3.84 -13.56 8.77
CA SER A 352 -2.69 -13.24 7.91
C SER A 352 -1.89 -14.49 7.51
N THR A 353 -2.52 -15.65 7.46
CA THR A 353 -1.87 -16.89 7.00
C THR A 353 -1.58 -16.86 5.50
N ALA A 354 -0.78 -17.82 5.02
CA ALA A 354 -0.51 -17.93 3.59
C ALA A 354 -1.78 -18.22 2.78
N GLU A 355 -2.66 -19.05 3.30
CA GLU A 355 -3.95 -19.39 2.69
C GLU A 355 -4.84 -18.15 2.58
N GLU A 356 -4.91 -17.33 3.63
CA GLU A 356 -5.72 -16.10 3.60
C GLU A 356 -5.16 -15.09 2.59
N GLN A 357 -3.84 -14.90 2.54
CA GLN A 357 -3.21 -14.03 1.55
C GLN A 357 -3.38 -14.55 0.11
N TYR A 358 -3.33 -15.87 -0.09
CA TYR A 358 -3.65 -16.49 -1.38
C TYR A 358 -5.09 -16.21 -1.80
N HIS A 359 -6.06 -16.39 -0.90
CA HIS A 359 -7.46 -16.08 -1.19
C HIS A 359 -7.71 -14.60 -1.47
N MET A 360 -7.06 -13.71 -0.71
CA MET A 360 -7.11 -12.27 -0.99
C MET A 360 -6.52 -11.93 -2.35
N ALA A 361 -5.42 -12.57 -2.73
CA ALA A 361 -4.80 -12.36 -4.04
C ALA A 361 -5.76 -12.75 -5.18
N GLN A 362 -6.36 -13.93 -5.09
CA GLN A 362 -7.28 -14.41 -6.13
C GLN A 362 -8.55 -13.55 -6.27
N ASN A 363 -9.08 -13.06 -5.15
CA ASN A 363 -10.39 -12.40 -5.15
C ASN A 363 -10.30 -10.87 -5.15
N TYR A 364 -9.17 -10.32 -4.70
CA TYR A 364 -9.01 -8.86 -4.56
C TYR A 364 -7.97 -8.23 -5.49
N GLY A 365 -7.23 -9.05 -6.26
CA GLY A 365 -6.24 -8.55 -7.23
C GLY A 365 -5.05 -7.85 -6.58
N ILE A 366 -4.57 -8.35 -5.44
CA ILE A 366 -3.40 -7.85 -4.73
C ILE A 366 -2.33 -8.94 -4.62
N PHE A 367 -1.07 -8.57 -4.57
CA PHE A 367 0.00 -9.56 -4.40
C PHE A 367 0.13 -9.97 -2.94
N PRO A 368 0.36 -11.26 -2.64
CA PRO A 368 0.66 -11.70 -1.29
C PRO A 368 1.95 -11.06 -0.77
N ALA A 369 2.00 -10.74 0.51
CA ALA A 369 3.21 -10.33 1.20
C ALA A 369 4.04 -11.52 1.69
N ARG A 370 3.44 -12.72 1.73
CA ARG A 370 4.11 -13.99 2.09
C ARG A 370 4.63 -14.71 0.86
N ILE A 371 5.87 -15.21 0.97
CA ILE A 371 6.52 -16.03 -0.07
C ILE A 371 5.73 -17.31 -0.29
N SER A 372 5.34 -18.02 0.79
CA SER A 372 4.57 -19.26 0.70
C SER A 372 3.21 -19.09 0.02
N ALA A 373 2.55 -17.94 0.18
CA ALA A 373 1.31 -17.64 -0.53
C ALA A 373 1.53 -17.39 -2.03
N SER A 374 2.63 -16.74 -2.39
CA SER A 374 3.02 -16.55 -3.80
C SER A 374 3.40 -17.87 -4.49
N GLU A 375 4.03 -18.82 -3.75
CA GLU A 375 4.35 -20.14 -4.25
C GLU A 375 3.11 -21.01 -4.56
N MET A 376 1.94 -20.65 -4.02
CA MET A 376 0.65 -21.28 -4.37
C MET A 376 0.12 -20.81 -5.75
N ASP A 377 0.81 -19.90 -6.41
CA ASP A 377 0.54 -19.40 -7.77
C ASP A 377 -0.90 -18.85 -7.94
N PRO A 378 -1.26 -17.80 -7.18
CA PRO A 378 -2.64 -17.28 -7.19
C PRO A 378 -3.07 -16.70 -8.55
N PHE A 379 -2.12 -16.39 -9.44
CA PHE A 379 -2.38 -15.70 -10.70
C PHE A 379 -2.12 -16.54 -11.96
N LYS A 380 -1.91 -17.85 -11.84
CA LYS A 380 -1.59 -18.76 -12.96
C LYS A 380 -2.53 -18.62 -14.18
N ASP A 381 -3.80 -18.29 -13.93
CA ASP A 381 -4.82 -18.15 -14.97
C ASP A 381 -5.19 -16.66 -15.24
N ASN A 382 -4.39 -15.72 -14.71
CA ASN A 382 -4.61 -14.28 -14.85
C ASN A 382 -3.41 -13.58 -15.49
N PRO A 383 -3.36 -13.47 -16.83
CA PRO A 383 -2.21 -12.91 -17.54
C PRO A 383 -1.97 -11.43 -17.22
N GLU A 384 -3.01 -10.67 -16.88
CA GLU A 384 -2.87 -9.25 -16.56
C GLU A 384 -2.24 -9.04 -15.17
N MET A 385 -2.58 -9.89 -14.19
CA MET A 385 -1.89 -9.89 -12.90
C MET A 385 -0.44 -10.38 -13.01
N THR A 386 -0.18 -11.36 -13.89
CA THR A 386 1.19 -11.82 -14.16
C THR A 386 2.01 -10.68 -14.76
N ARG A 387 1.45 -9.93 -15.72
CA ARG A 387 2.10 -8.76 -16.32
C ARG A 387 2.37 -7.66 -15.29
N ALA A 388 1.42 -7.38 -14.41
CA ALA A 388 1.63 -6.42 -13.32
C ALA A 388 2.77 -6.86 -12.38
N MET A 389 2.91 -8.16 -12.11
CA MET A 389 3.99 -8.68 -11.28
C MET A 389 5.37 -8.45 -11.91
N GLU A 390 5.49 -8.50 -13.23
CA GLU A 390 6.74 -8.21 -13.94
C GLU A 390 7.27 -6.79 -13.73
N MET A 391 6.39 -5.85 -13.25
CA MET A 391 6.76 -4.47 -12.94
C MET A 391 7.28 -4.29 -11.51
N SER A 392 7.38 -5.34 -10.71
CA SER A 392 7.81 -5.26 -9.30
C SER A 392 9.19 -4.64 -9.11
N ASP A 393 10.10 -4.84 -10.06
CA ASP A 393 11.44 -4.26 -10.03
C ASP A 393 11.47 -2.75 -10.34
N GLN A 394 10.35 -2.19 -10.81
CA GLN A 394 10.21 -0.76 -11.15
C GLN A 394 9.65 0.08 -10.01
N VAL A 395 9.41 -0.54 -8.85
CA VAL A 395 8.74 0.09 -7.72
C VAL A 395 9.60 1.17 -7.09
N VAL A 396 9.06 2.37 -7.02
CA VAL A 396 9.55 3.48 -6.20
C VAL A 396 8.67 3.55 -4.95
N MET A 397 9.29 3.41 -3.79
CA MET A 397 8.58 3.54 -2.52
C MET A 397 8.36 5.00 -2.17
N LEU A 398 7.21 5.29 -1.58
CA LEU A 398 6.93 6.61 -1.04
C LEU A 398 7.90 6.95 0.12
N PRO A 399 8.28 8.22 0.29
CA PRO A 399 9.12 8.64 1.41
C PRO A 399 8.51 8.27 2.76
N ARG A 400 9.32 7.69 3.65
CA ARG A 400 8.91 7.31 5.00
C ARG A 400 9.25 8.41 6.00
N HIS A 401 8.88 9.65 5.69
CA HIS A 401 9.09 10.80 6.59
C HIS A 401 7.98 10.86 7.64
N PRO A 402 8.26 11.15 8.93
CA PRO A 402 7.23 11.27 9.97
C PRO A 402 6.10 12.24 9.62
N GLU A 403 6.43 13.36 8.98
CA GLU A 403 5.49 14.39 8.53
C GLU A 403 4.98 14.17 7.09
N TRP A 404 5.13 12.95 6.53
CA TRP A 404 4.80 12.68 5.12
C TRP A 404 3.41 13.13 4.74
N ARG A 405 2.41 12.92 5.61
CA ARG A 405 1.03 13.35 5.32
C ARG A 405 0.91 14.84 5.04
N LYS A 406 1.60 15.69 5.80
CA LYS A 406 1.57 17.15 5.59
C LYS A 406 2.34 17.55 4.34
N ILE A 407 3.44 16.86 4.07
CA ILE A 407 4.26 17.06 2.87
C ILE A 407 3.45 16.70 1.63
N ASP A 408 2.82 15.53 1.61
CA ASP A 408 1.96 15.06 0.53
C ASP A 408 0.79 16.05 0.29
N GLU A 409 0.09 16.46 1.33
CA GLU A 409 -1.00 17.43 1.24
C GLU A 409 -0.53 18.77 0.62
N ALA A 410 0.64 19.27 1.02
CA ALA A 410 1.21 20.48 0.44
C ALA A 410 1.54 20.31 -1.05
N ILE A 411 2.10 19.16 -1.44
CA ILE A 411 2.42 18.86 -2.85
C ILE A 411 1.14 18.70 -3.68
N GLN A 412 0.21 17.87 -3.23
CA GLN A 412 -1.00 17.53 -4.00
C GLN A 412 -1.91 18.75 -4.22
N ASN A 413 -2.02 19.64 -3.24
CA ASN A 413 -2.77 20.89 -3.40
C ASN A 413 -2.18 21.79 -4.50
N GLU A 414 -0.86 21.89 -4.57
CA GLU A 414 -0.20 22.68 -5.62
C GLU A 414 -0.30 21.98 -6.99
N LEU A 415 -0.20 20.64 -7.04
CA LEU A 415 -0.43 19.90 -8.27
C LEU A 415 -1.83 20.14 -8.84
N GLN A 416 -2.89 20.15 -8.00
CA GLN A 416 -4.24 20.47 -8.46
C GLN A 416 -4.33 21.80 -9.17
N LEU A 417 -3.62 22.83 -8.70
CA LEU A 417 -3.58 24.16 -9.35
C LEU A 417 -2.91 24.10 -10.73
N VAL A 418 -1.92 23.22 -10.92
CA VAL A 418 -1.32 22.99 -12.25
C VAL A 418 -2.33 22.36 -13.19
N PHE A 419 -2.99 21.29 -12.75
CA PHE A 419 -3.95 20.55 -13.58
C PHE A 419 -5.22 21.38 -13.89
N ASN A 420 -5.56 22.34 -13.03
CA ASN A 420 -6.63 23.30 -13.30
C ASN A 420 -6.19 24.44 -14.24
N GLY A 421 -4.90 24.55 -14.54
CA GLY A 421 -4.35 25.64 -15.37
C GLY A 421 -4.22 26.98 -14.65
N GLU A 422 -4.29 26.99 -13.32
CA GLU A 422 -4.17 28.18 -12.48
C GLU A 422 -2.71 28.58 -12.23
N LYS A 423 -1.79 27.58 -12.21
CA LYS A 423 -0.34 27.76 -12.08
C LYS A 423 0.41 26.96 -13.14
N THR A 424 1.63 27.39 -13.46
CA THR A 424 2.58 26.50 -14.13
C THR A 424 3.18 25.51 -13.14
N ALA A 425 3.70 24.37 -13.60
CA ALA A 425 4.37 23.40 -12.72
C ALA A 425 5.54 24.05 -11.96
N GLU A 426 6.30 24.95 -12.59
CA GLU A 426 7.40 25.67 -11.94
C GLU A 426 6.91 26.55 -10.77
N GLN A 427 5.81 27.30 -10.97
CA GLN A 427 5.23 28.14 -9.91
C GLN A 427 4.69 27.29 -8.76
N ALA A 428 3.96 26.22 -9.07
CA ALA A 428 3.37 25.33 -8.09
C ALA A 428 4.43 24.63 -7.26
N MET A 429 5.47 24.08 -7.89
CA MET A 429 6.54 23.39 -7.14
C MET A 429 7.41 24.34 -6.32
N ALA A 430 7.59 25.58 -6.76
CA ALA A 430 8.24 26.62 -5.96
C ALA A 430 7.41 27.03 -4.72
N ASP A 431 6.09 26.98 -4.81
CA ASP A 431 5.21 27.26 -3.66
C ASP A 431 5.09 26.03 -2.74
N ALA A 432 5.02 24.81 -3.30
CA ALA A 432 5.10 23.57 -2.54
C ALA A 432 6.40 23.49 -1.72
N LYS A 433 7.55 23.85 -2.34
CA LYS A 433 8.83 23.89 -1.66
C LYS A 433 8.80 24.76 -0.41
N LYS A 434 8.25 25.97 -0.49
CA LYS A 434 8.17 26.87 0.67
C LYS A 434 7.36 26.27 1.83
N ALA A 435 6.27 25.55 1.50
CA ALA A 435 5.44 24.89 2.49
C ALA A 435 6.15 23.67 3.09
N VAL A 436 6.80 22.85 2.25
CA VAL A 436 7.51 21.65 2.69
C VAL A 436 8.77 22.01 3.49
N ASP A 437 9.54 23.01 3.07
CA ASP A 437 10.72 23.47 3.83
C ASP A 437 10.34 23.87 5.27
N GLN A 438 9.16 24.47 5.50
CA GLN A 438 8.65 24.79 6.84
C GLN A 438 8.25 23.55 7.66
N ILE A 439 7.91 22.44 6.99
CA ILE A 439 7.57 21.17 7.65
C ILE A 439 8.86 20.43 8.02
N LEU A 440 9.90 20.56 7.20
CA LEU A 440 11.19 19.90 7.40
C LEU A 440 12.09 20.62 8.42
N GLU A 441 11.84 21.91 8.76
CA GLU A 441 12.51 22.66 9.81
C GLU A 441 12.11 22.22 11.22
#